data_5f8764a68f3308ee9bb6bab9c5458eb7
#
_entry.id   5f8764a68f3308ee9bb6bab9c5458eb7
#
_cell.length_a   1.000
_cell.length_b   1.000
_cell.length_c   1.000
_cell.angle_alpha   90.00
_cell.angle_beta   90.00
_cell.angle_gamma   90.00
#
_symmetry.space_group_name_H-M   'P 1'
#
loop_
_entity.id
_entity.type
_entity.pdbx_description
1 polymer ?
#
loop_
_entity_poly.entity_id
_entity_poly.type
_entity_poly.pdbx_seq_one_letter_code
_entity_poly.pdbx_strand_id
1 'polypeptide(L)'
;MGGESLNIVLVEYINRNLGDTVIAECARFLLEEALNRKGICGYTIHEYNMYQRDLAFIRKADLIVMAGGGLIKFKRENFWQYVPEIIDVAQEQDIPVFLNAVGVEGFDGSDERCLKLKGALNQPCVKGITVRDDFDLLVRHYLDDEKEWLERVLDPAAFCAHVYGCEGGSGSSVIGLGIARDGLYPDYGLTSATKQFWLDFWKETIQMIEASGYEWQIFGNGLYQDYLFELEVLEYVGKAKEVSRYLAGRPVEGRELADTISGYKGIIASRLHANIVAYSVGVPSIGLVWNEKMLWWGKRIGHPDRFMEVDSFVPEKVIVKLWQAMAEGCRPYGECDKDRLERPLAEFAWKYGTAALQKKKERKKDSDIKGWEAHLVASALGGKKFQYWGMNCPETVAGKYQDGYRWFEADIKLTTDWKLVCVNGWTKAAFQKLGYKDCDDSHEGIGISYSEFMKGSYYDGHYPVMDFDMLISTFSHYPDTKLILDARSNTPAAIREIADIMKEKICDNPGSHNHFVVRVSSAYDVECLSGLSESNENLELMYDVPDLSGRYSLSDGGGGFGAEMDRICSNPCINYLSIRRNLASRELLLWVQRYQKKLCIFSCNSLTEIQRFLQMGAALVGTDYLSVDGLNKLV
;
A
#
# COMPACT_ATOMS: atom_id res chain seq x y z
N MET A 1 4.42 34.11 -6.34
CA MET A 1 3.14 34.33 -7.04
C MET A 1 2.37 33.02 -6.94
N GLY A 2 1.41 32.92 -6.01
CA GLY A 2 0.60 31.71 -5.85
C GLY A 2 -0.41 31.60 -6.99
N GLY A 3 -0.06 30.85 -8.01
CA GLY A 3 -0.99 30.44 -9.06
C GLY A 3 -1.87 29.30 -8.53
N GLU A 4 -3.11 29.22 -8.98
CA GLU A 4 -4.01 28.12 -8.67
C GLU A 4 -3.44 26.80 -9.20
N SER A 5 -3.47 25.75 -8.39
CA SER A 5 -2.98 24.42 -8.72
C SER A 5 -4.12 23.51 -9.17
N LEU A 6 -3.85 22.68 -10.17
CA LEU A 6 -4.73 21.64 -10.65
C LEU A 6 -4.61 20.41 -9.75
N ASN A 7 -5.71 20.00 -9.11
CA ASN A 7 -5.75 18.82 -8.25
C ASN A 7 -6.15 17.59 -9.07
N ILE A 8 -5.19 16.71 -9.32
CA ILE A 8 -5.42 15.47 -10.06
C ILE A 8 -5.41 14.31 -9.07
N VAL A 9 -6.44 13.49 -9.06
CA VAL A 9 -6.45 12.25 -8.31
C VAL A 9 -6.06 11.11 -9.24
N LEU A 10 -4.91 10.50 -8.95
CA LEU A 10 -4.46 9.27 -9.59
C LEU A 10 -5.00 8.10 -8.77
N VAL A 11 -6.02 7.43 -9.30
CA VAL A 11 -6.63 6.27 -8.67
C VAL A 11 -5.81 5.03 -8.96
N GLU A 12 -5.32 4.41 -7.92
CA GLU A 12 -4.44 3.26 -7.97
C GLU A 12 -5.11 2.03 -7.37
N TYR A 13 -4.67 0.88 -7.82
CA TYR A 13 -4.99 -0.42 -7.25
C TYR A 13 -3.70 -1.03 -6.73
N ILE A 14 -3.31 -0.63 -5.53
CA ILE A 14 -2.10 -1.15 -4.90
C ILE A 14 -2.49 -2.15 -3.82
N ASN A 15 -2.09 -3.39 -4.06
CA ASN A 15 -2.11 -4.46 -3.08
C ASN A 15 -0.66 -4.93 -2.83
N ARG A 16 -0.47 -6.13 -2.33
CA ARG A 16 0.87 -6.70 -2.10
C ARG A 16 1.53 -7.26 -3.38
N ASN A 17 0.89 -7.17 -4.53
CA ASN A 17 1.43 -7.55 -5.82
C ASN A 17 2.19 -6.36 -6.41
N LEU A 18 3.49 -6.42 -6.48
CA LEU A 18 4.33 -5.32 -6.97
C LEU A 18 4.09 -4.96 -8.44
N GLY A 19 3.49 -5.86 -9.22
CA GLY A 19 3.07 -5.51 -10.57
C GLY A 19 2.11 -4.34 -10.60
N ASP A 20 1.17 -4.29 -9.66
CA ASP A 20 0.21 -3.19 -9.56
C ASP A 20 0.89 -1.90 -9.06
N THR A 21 1.92 -2.01 -8.23
CA THR A 21 2.77 -0.88 -7.80
C THR A 21 3.56 -0.31 -8.98
N VAL A 22 4.18 -1.17 -9.78
CA VAL A 22 4.93 -0.74 -10.98
C VAL A 22 4.02 -0.02 -11.97
N ILE A 23 2.78 -0.52 -12.18
CA ILE A 23 1.79 0.18 -13.01
C ILE A 23 1.53 1.59 -12.47
N ALA A 24 1.24 1.70 -11.18
CA ALA A 24 0.91 2.98 -10.55
C ALA A 24 2.04 4.00 -10.66
N GLU A 25 3.27 3.59 -10.33
CA GLU A 25 4.46 4.44 -10.42
C GLU A 25 4.77 4.88 -11.84
N CYS A 26 4.65 3.96 -12.81
CA CYS A 26 4.84 4.29 -14.22
C CYS A 26 3.70 5.17 -14.77
N ALA A 27 2.44 4.92 -14.38
CA ALA A 27 1.32 5.75 -14.77
C ALA A 27 1.44 7.17 -14.22
N ARG A 28 1.91 7.33 -12.98
CA ARG A 28 2.21 8.63 -12.39
C ARG A 28 3.28 9.37 -13.19
N PHE A 29 4.40 8.70 -13.47
CA PHE A 29 5.48 9.29 -14.26
C PHE A 29 4.99 9.75 -15.64
N LEU A 30 4.26 8.89 -16.37
CA LEU A 30 3.70 9.21 -17.69
C LEU A 30 2.70 10.36 -17.64
N LEU A 31 1.91 10.47 -16.57
CA LEU A 31 1.01 11.60 -16.35
C LEU A 31 1.79 12.90 -16.11
N GLU A 32 2.85 12.87 -15.31
CA GLU A 32 3.74 14.02 -15.10
C GLU A 32 4.42 14.49 -16.40
N GLU A 33 4.92 13.56 -17.21
CA GLU A 33 5.46 13.83 -18.54
C GLU A 33 4.40 14.45 -19.47
N ALA A 34 3.18 13.91 -19.46
CA ALA A 34 2.06 14.40 -20.24
C ALA A 34 1.69 15.85 -19.87
N LEU A 35 1.65 16.17 -18.57
CA LEU A 35 1.39 17.52 -18.05
C LEU A 35 2.49 18.49 -18.43
N ASN A 36 3.75 18.08 -18.26
CA ASN A 36 4.92 18.89 -18.63
C ASN A 36 4.98 19.17 -20.13
N ARG A 37 4.67 18.17 -20.97
CA ARG A 37 4.59 18.31 -22.44
C ARG A 37 3.58 19.38 -22.88
N LYS A 38 2.49 19.54 -22.12
CA LYS A 38 1.45 20.56 -22.35
C LYS A 38 1.72 21.89 -21.64
N GLY A 39 2.84 22.02 -20.94
CA GLY A 39 3.20 23.24 -20.21
C GLY A 39 2.31 23.53 -18.99
N ILE A 40 1.65 22.51 -18.44
CA ILE A 40 0.88 22.64 -17.20
C ILE A 40 1.85 22.51 -16.02
N CYS A 41 2.25 23.63 -15.44
CA CYS A 41 3.28 23.67 -14.38
C CYS A 41 2.69 23.74 -12.96
N GLY A 42 1.42 24.13 -12.79
CA GLY A 42 0.77 24.27 -11.49
C GLY A 42 -0.19 23.09 -11.28
N TYR A 43 0.30 21.93 -10.83
CA TYR A 43 -0.54 20.79 -10.51
C TYR A 43 -0.05 20.05 -9.26
N THR A 44 -0.96 19.28 -8.67
CA THR A 44 -0.66 18.31 -7.63
C THR A 44 -1.33 16.99 -7.98
N ILE A 45 -0.56 15.91 -8.01
CA ILE A 45 -1.06 14.56 -8.22
C ILE A 45 -1.19 13.88 -6.86
N HIS A 46 -2.41 13.52 -6.52
CA HIS A 46 -2.76 12.81 -5.31
C HIS A 46 -2.98 11.34 -5.62
N GLU A 47 -2.14 10.46 -5.09
CA GLU A 47 -2.31 9.01 -5.19
C GLU A 47 -3.46 8.57 -4.29
N TYR A 48 -4.42 7.85 -4.83
CA TYR A 48 -5.58 7.32 -4.13
C TYR A 48 -5.74 5.83 -4.38
N ASN A 49 -5.46 5.04 -3.37
CA ASN A 49 -5.71 3.60 -3.46
C ASN A 49 -7.21 3.32 -3.27
N MET A 50 -7.84 2.70 -4.27
CA MET A 50 -9.29 2.43 -4.26
C MET A 50 -9.76 1.56 -3.09
N TYR A 51 -8.87 0.78 -2.45
CA TYR A 51 -9.18 0.02 -1.24
C TYR A 51 -9.47 0.90 -0.02
N GLN A 52 -9.06 2.16 -0.02
CA GLN A 52 -9.33 3.09 1.08
C GLN A 52 -10.80 3.45 1.19
N ARG A 53 -11.52 3.40 0.08
CA ARG A 53 -12.95 3.74 -0.03
C ARG A 53 -13.32 5.11 0.55
N ASP A 54 -12.39 6.04 0.53
CA ASP A 54 -12.64 7.43 0.93
C ASP A 54 -13.13 8.27 -0.25
N LEU A 55 -14.39 8.10 -0.57
CA LEU A 55 -15.02 8.82 -1.68
C LEU A 55 -15.11 10.34 -1.44
N ALA A 56 -14.99 10.79 -0.19
CA ALA A 56 -14.97 12.22 0.12
C ALA A 56 -13.70 12.90 -0.39
N PHE A 57 -12.61 12.16 -0.51
CA PHE A 57 -11.38 12.63 -1.12
C PHE A 57 -11.54 12.87 -2.64
N ILE A 58 -12.19 11.94 -3.33
CA ILE A 58 -12.47 12.02 -4.77
C ILE A 58 -13.25 13.30 -5.14
N ARG A 59 -14.20 13.72 -4.28
CA ARG A 59 -15.05 14.93 -4.51
C ARG A 59 -14.27 16.23 -4.68
N LYS A 60 -12.99 16.28 -4.31
CA LYS A 60 -12.15 17.48 -4.39
C LYS A 60 -11.22 17.51 -5.62
N ALA A 61 -11.25 16.48 -6.42
CA ALA A 61 -10.44 16.41 -7.62
C ALA A 61 -10.96 17.40 -8.70
N ASP A 62 -10.05 17.95 -9.47
CA ASP A 62 -10.36 18.64 -10.71
C ASP A 62 -10.38 17.65 -11.88
N LEU A 63 -9.53 16.64 -11.82
CA LEU A 63 -9.44 15.52 -12.76
C LEU A 63 -9.22 14.22 -12.01
N ILE A 64 -9.75 13.13 -12.54
CA ILE A 64 -9.46 11.77 -12.07
C ILE A 64 -8.81 10.98 -13.20
N VAL A 65 -7.68 10.36 -12.90
CA VAL A 65 -7.00 9.41 -13.78
C VAL A 65 -6.90 8.08 -13.06
N MET A 66 -7.45 7.01 -13.63
CA MET A 66 -7.21 5.65 -13.13
C MET A 66 -5.90 5.13 -13.72
N ALA A 67 -4.97 4.73 -12.86
CA ALA A 67 -3.56 4.45 -13.24
C ALA A 67 -3.38 3.27 -14.19
N GLY A 68 -4.36 2.39 -14.29
CA GLY A 68 -4.30 1.15 -15.07
C GLY A 68 -4.55 -0.07 -14.21
N GLY A 69 -4.19 -1.23 -14.71
CA GLY A 69 -4.48 -2.49 -14.04
C GLY A 69 -5.73 -3.18 -14.57
N GLY A 70 -6.07 -4.37 -14.06
CA GLY A 70 -7.21 -5.16 -14.51
C GLY A 70 -8.54 -4.66 -13.97
N LEU A 71 -8.90 -3.40 -14.19
CA LEU A 71 -10.01 -2.71 -13.52
C LEU A 71 -11.40 -3.08 -14.04
N ILE A 72 -11.52 -3.45 -15.32
CA ILE A 72 -12.80 -3.87 -15.90
C ILE A 72 -12.94 -5.36 -15.70
N LYS A 73 -13.37 -5.73 -14.49
CA LYS A 73 -13.51 -7.11 -14.03
C LYS A 73 -14.61 -7.22 -12.98
N PHE A 74 -15.51 -8.17 -13.16
CA PHE A 74 -16.66 -8.34 -12.27
C PHE A 74 -16.64 -9.64 -11.45
N LYS A 75 -15.70 -10.56 -11.73
CA LYS A 75 -15.50 -11.80 -10.97
C LYS A 75 -14.24 -11.72 -10.12
N ARG A 76 -14.24 -12.42 -8.98
CA ARG A 76 -13.11 -12.61 -8.04
C ARG A 76 -12.66 -11.41 -7.23
N GLU A 77 -12.80 -10.19 -7.72
CA GLU A 77 -12.38 -8.94 -7.07
C GLU A 77 -13.51 -7.92 -7.07
N ASN A 78 -13.43 -6.91 -6.19
CA ASN A 78 -14.52 -5.95 -6.00
C ASN A 78 -14.42 -4.72 -6.92
N PHE A 79 -13.74 -4.81 -8.07
CA PHE A 79 -13.65 -3.70 -9.03
C PHE A 79 -15.01 -3.29 -9.58
N TRP A 80 -15.91 -4.26 -9.75
CA TRP A 80 -17.31 -4.03 -10.14
C TRP A 80 -18.08 -3.14 -9.15
N GLN A 81 -17.53 -2.96 -7.93
CA GLN A 81 -18.08 -2.05 -6.92
C GLN A 81 -17.26 -0.77 -6.85
N TYR A 82 -15.94 -0.86 -6.74
CA TYR A 82 -15.07 0.30 -6.47
C TYR A 82 -14.96 1.24 -7.65
N VAL A 83 -14.85 0.72 -8.87
CA VAL A 83 -14.76 1.56 -10.07
C VAL A 83 -16.05 2.36 -10.30
N PRO A 84 -17.26 1.75 -10.27
CA PRO A 84 -18.50 2.51 -10.32
C PRO A 84 -18.66 3.53 -9.19
N GLU A 85 -18.35 3.20 -7.95
CA GLU A 85 -18.45 4.14 -6.82
C GLU A 85 -17.63 5.43 -7.04
N ILE A 86 -16.43 5.30 -7.61
CA ILE A 86 -15.58 6.45 -7.93
C ILE A 86 -16.16 7.25 -9.09
N ILE A 87 -16.63 6.57 -10.14
CA ILE A 87 -17.22 7.22 -11.32
C ILE A 87 -18.54 7.91 -10.96
N ASP A 88 -19.37 7.29 -10.11
CA ASP A 88 -20.62 7.88 -9.63
C ASP A 88 -20.37 9.20 -8.91
N VAL A 89 -19.37 9.22 -7.99
CA VAL A 89 -18.95 10.45 -7.31
C VAL A 89 -18.41 11.49 -8.29
N ALA A 90 -17.63 11.07 -9.27
CA ALA A 90 -17.13 11.96 -10.31
C ALA A 90 -18.26 12.57 -11.13
N GLN A 91 -19.26 11.77 -11.48
CA GLN A 91 -20.45 12.23 -12.21
C GLN A 91 -21.28 13.23 -11.41
N GLU A 92 -21.51 12.96 -10.11
CA GLU A 92 -22.20 13.89 -9.19
C GLU A 92 -21.51 15.25 -9.09
N GLN A 93 -20.19 15.29 -9.18
CA GLN A 93 -19.37 16.50 -9.03
C GLN A 93 -18.91 17.12 -10.36
N ASP A 94 -19.35 16.59 -11.51
CA ASP A 94 -18.91 17.00 -12.85
C ASP A 94 -17.37 16.96 -13.01
N ILE A 95 -16.73 15.92 -12.42
CA ILE A 95 -15.27 15.72 -12.49
C ILE A 95 -14.95 14.80 -13.68
N PRO A 96 -14.13 15.24 -14.64
CA PRO A 96 -13.72 14.40 -15.76
C PRO A 96 -12.86 13.22 -15.31
N VAL A 97 -13.15 12.02 -15.87
CA VAL A 97 -12.47 10.76 -15.58
C VAL A 97 -11.79 10.22 -16.83
N PHE A 98 -10.55 9.77 -16.68
CA PHE A 98 -9.79 9.05 -17.68
C PHE A 98 -9.33 7.69 -17.14
N LEU A 99 -9.67 6.60 -17.81
CA LEU A 99 -9.20 5.26 -17.49
C LEU A 99 -7.99 4.95 -18.36
N ASN A 100 -6.79 4.93 -17.75
CA ASN A 100 -5.53 4.76 -18.46
C ASN A 100 -5.10 3.30 -18.51
N ALA A 101 -4.85 2.76 -19.70
CA ALA A 101 -4.29 1.43 -19.93
C ALA A 101 -4.97 0.30 -19.10
N VAL A 102 -6.29 0.34 -19.02
CA VAL A 102 -7.04 -0.64 -18.22
C VAL A 102 -7.09 -2.00 -18.91
N GLY A 103 -7.12 -3.06 -18.09
CA GLY A 103 -7.38 -4.42 -18.55
C GLY A 103 -8.87 -4.75 -18.47
N VAL A 104 -9.34 -5.52 -19.43
CA VAL A 104 -10.74 -5.96 -19.58
C VAL A 104 -10.81 -7.48 -19.45
N GLU A 105 -11.61 -8.02 -18.53
CA GLU A 105 -11.69 -9.45 -18.27
C GLU A 105 -13.14 -9.94 -18.25
N GLY A 106 -13.56 -10.56 -19.36
CA GLY A 106 -14.87 -11.16 -19.55
C GLY A 106 -16.02 -10.17 -19.64
N PHE A 107 -17.16 -10.66 -20.16
CA PHE A 107 -18.44 -9.95 -20.15
C PHE A 107 -19.56 -10.97 -19.93
N ASP A 108 -20.55 -10.62 -19.12
CA ASP A 108 -21.76 -11.40 -18.92
C ASP A 108 -22.96 -10.45 -18.79
N GLY A 109 -23.79 -10.39 -19.83
CA GLY A 109 -24.96 -9.51 -19.87
C GLY A 109 -26.08 -9.91 -18.90
N SER A 110 -25.97 -11.05 -18.21
CA SER A 110 -26.91 -11.48 -17.18
C SER A 110 -26.40 -11.22 -15.75
N ASP A 111 -25.12 -10.85 -15.58
CA ASP A 111 -24.52 -10.59 -14.27
C ASP A 111 -24.66 -9.09 -13.90
N GLU A 112 -25.39 -8.80 -12.85
CA GLU A 112 -25.63 -7.42 -12.37
C GLU A 112 -24.34 -6.65 -12.07
N ARG A 113 -23.28 -7.34 -11.65
CA ARG A 113 -21.97 -6.72 -11.38
C ARG A 113 -21.32 -6.24 -12.67
N CYS A 114 -21.46 -7.04 -13.73
CA CYS A 114 -20.97 -6.70 -15.06
C CYS A 114 -21.75 -5.52 -15.64
N LEU A 115 -23.10 -5.53 -15.49
CA LEU A 115 -23.96 -4.44 -15.93
C LEU A 115 -23.71 -3.13 -15.15
N LYS A 116 -23.39 -3.22 -13.85
CA LYS A 116 -23.00 -2.05 -13.05
C LYS A 116 -21.71 -1.41 -13.57
N LEU A 117 -20.68 -2.22 -13.87
CA LEU A 117 -19.46 -1.72 -14.52
C LEU A 117 -19.77 -1.07 -15.87
N LYS A 118 -20.56 -1.74 -16.72
CA LYS A 118 -20.97 -1.19 -18.01
C LYS A 118 -21.66 0.17 -17.84
N GLY A 119 -22.61 0.27 -16.92
CA GLY A 119 -23.31 1.52 -16.64
C GLY A 119 -22.37 2.66 -16.24
N ALA A 120 -21.42 2.38 -15.36
CA ALA A 120 -20.43 3.36 -14.92
C ALA A 120 -19.52 3.85 -16.07
N LEU A 121 -19.01 2.94 -16.90
CA LEU A 121 -18.14 3.29 -18.03
C LEU A 121 -18.84 4.19 -19.08
N ASN A 122 -20.16 4.13 -19.15
CA ASN A 122 -20.97 4.95 -20.08
C ASN A 122 -21.40 6.29 -19.50
N GLN A 123 -21.08 6.60 -18.25
CA GLN A 123 -21.40 7.91 -17.68
C GLN A 123 -20.66 9.06 -18.40
N PRO A 124 -21.31 10.22 -18.53
CA PRO A 124 -20.77 11.40 -19.25
C PRO A 124 -19.44 11.92 -18.70
N CYS A 125 -19.15 11.71 -17.39
CA CYS A 125 -17.88 12.10 -16.79
C CYS A 125 -16.69 11.28 -17.32
N VAL A 126 -16.89 10.05 -17.82
CA VAL A 126 -15.85 9.21 -18.41
C VAL A 126 -15.55 9.70 -19.83
N LYS A 127 -14.45 10.44 -19.97
CA LYS A 127 -14.06 11.12 -21.21
C LYS A 127 -13.17 10.24 -22.10
N GLY A 128 -12.32 9.40 -21.51
CA GLY A 128 -11.40 8.55 -22.25
C GLY A 128 -11.13 7.23 -21.56
N ILE A 129 -10.87 6.21 -22.37
CA ILE A 129 -10.47 4.87 -21.92
C ILE A 129 -9.38 4.37 -22.87
N THR A 130 -8.21 4.09 -22.35
CA THR A 130 -7.18 3.35 -23.08
C THR A 130 -7.05 1.93 -22.52
N VAL A 131 -6.79 0.95 -23.38
CA VAL A 131 -6.85 -0.49 -23.06
C VAL A 131 -5.54 -1.16 -23.40
N ARG A 132 -5.02 -1.95 -22.47
CA ARG A 132 -3.76 -2.70 -22.65
C ARG A 132 -3.95 -4.11 -23.22
N ASP A 133 -5.15 -4.68 -23.12
CA ASP A 133 -5.44 -6.08 -23.51
C ASP A 133 -6.64 -6.18 -24.46
N ASP A 134 -7.81 -6.68 -24.04
CA ASP A 134 -8.95 -6.96 -24.93
C ASP A 134 -9.78 -5.70 -25.26
N PHE A 135 -9.29 -4.94 -26.20
CA PHE A 135 -9.97 -3.74 -26.72
C PHE A 135 -11.32 -4.07 -27.37
N ASP A 136 -11.38 -5.19 -28.13
CA ASP A 136 -12.60 -5.55 -28.86
C ASP A 136 -13.74 -5.93 -27.90
N LEU A 137 -13.41 -6.59 -26.79
CA LEU A 137 -14.35 -6.91 -25.71
C LEU A 137 -14.93 -5.62 -25.10
N LEU A 138 -14.07 -4.62 -24.81
CA LEU A 138 -14.53 -3.34 -24.30
C LEU A 138 -15.52 -2.67 -25.25
N VAL A 139 -15.12 -2.49 -26.50
CA VAL A 139 -15.91 -1.73 -27.50
C VAL A 139 -17.24 -2.41 -27.78
N ARG A 140 -17.25 -3.74 -27.96
CA ARG A 140 -18.46 -4.46 -28.36
C ARG A 140 -19.48 -4.64 -27.24
N HIS A 141 -19.04 -4.70 -25.99
CA HIS A 141 -19.92 -5.14 -24.91
C HIS A 141 -20.08 -4.12 -23.78
N TYR A 142 -19.03 -3.38 -23.45
CA TYR A 142 -19.06 -2.44 -22.32
C TYR A 142 -19.43 -1.02 -22.73
N LEU A 143 -19.11 -0.59 -23.94
CA LEU A 143 -19.42 0.77 -24.39
C LEU A 143 -20.69 0.81 -25.23
N ASP A 144 -21.52 1.81 -24.99
CA ASP A 144 -22.71 2.11 -25.79
C ASP A 144 -22.38 3.17 -26.87
N ASP A 145 -21.42 4.10 -26.56
CA ASP A 145 -20.97 5.15 -27.47
C ASP A 145 -19.42 5.23 -27.47
N GLU A 146 -18.88 5.82 -28.54
CA GLU A 146 -17.45 6.13 -28.63
C GLU A 146 -17.05 7.14 -27.56
N LYS A 147 -15.86 6.94 -26.97
CA LYS A 147 -15.25 7.92 -26.06
C LYS A 147 -14.34 8.86 -26.84
N GLU A 148 -14.12 10.04 -26.31
CA GLU A 148 -13.27 11.06 -26.94
C GLU A 148 -11.84 10.54 -27.18
N TRP A 149 -11.33 9.74 -26.23
CA TRP A 149 -10.10 8.98 -26.37
C TRP A 149 -10.37 7.51 -26.12
N LEU A 150 -10.23 6.71 -27.15
CA LEU A 150 -10.45 5.26 -27.11
C LEU A 150 -9.37 4.57 -27.94
N GLU A 151 -8.32 4.11 -27.29
CA GLU A 151 -7.13 3.57 -27.95
C GLU A 151 -6.60 2.31 -27.27
N ARG A 152 -5.94 1.46 -28.08
CA ARG A 152 -5.17 0.32 -27.57
C ARG A 152 -3.73 0.76 -27.34
N VAL A 153 -3.27 0.60 -26.08
CA VAL A 153 -1.95 1.06 -25.62
C VAL A 153 -1.15 -0.08 -24.98
N LEU A 154 0.12 0.16 -24.65
CA LEU A 154 0.89 -0.76 -23.80
C LEU A 154 0.49 -0.60 -22.32
N ASP A 155 0.83 -1.61 -21.53
CA ASP A 155 0.79 -1.52 -20.08
C ASP A 155 1.81 -0.48 -19.59
N PRO A 156 1.48 0.44 -18.68
CA PRO A 156 2.42 1.42 -18.15
C PRO A 156 3.70 0.81 -17.57
N ALA A 157 3.61 -0.38 -16.97
CA ALA A 157 4.78 -1.09 -16.44
C ALA A 157 5.83 -1.43 -17.51
N ALA A 158 5.46 -1.42 -18.80
CA ALA A 158 6.42 -1.58 -19.90
C ALA A 158 7.47 -0.45 -19.97
N PHE A 159 7.25 0.66 -19.26
CA PHE A 159 8.16 1.80 -19.21
C PHE A 159 8.97 1.86 -17.90
N CYS A 160 8.91 0.84 -17.05
CA CYS A 160 9.55 0.86 -15.74
C CYS A 160 11.08 1.00 -15.82
N ALA A 161 11.72 0.49 -16.85
CA ALA A 161 13.16 0.69 -17.08
C ALA A 161 13.54 2.17 -17.15
N HIS A 162 12.73 2.96 -17.85
CA HIS A 162 12.92 4.41 -17.95
C HIS A 162 12.64 5.11 -16.62
N VAL A 163 11.55 4.73 -15.95
CA VAL A 163 11.13 5.32 -14.66
C VAL A 163 12.16 5.05 -13.56
N TYR A 164 12.71 3.84 -13.52
CA TYR A 164 13.67 3.43 -12.49
C TYR A 164 15.12 3.63 -12.89
N GLY A 165 15.41 3.90 -14.17
CA GLY A 165 16.77 4.04 -14.68
C GLY A 165 17.55 2.73 -14.64
N CYS A 166 16.89 1.58 -14.91
CA CYS A 166 17.50 0.27 -14.92
C CYS A 166 17.50 -0.33 -16.34
N GLU A 167 18.58 -1.03 -16.68
CA GLU A 167 18.75 -1.72 -17.98
C GLU A 167 19.18 -3.15 -17.73
N GLY A 168 18.71 -4.07 -18.57
CA GLY A 168 19.07 -5.48 -18.49
C GLY A 168 20.56 -5.74 -18.69
N GLY A 169 21.13 -6.55 -17.82
CA GLY A 169 22.57 -6.80 -17.75
C GLY A 169 23.11 -7.61 -18.94
N SER A 170 23.89 -6.96 -19.79
CA SER A 170 24.79 -7.66 -20.69
C SER A 170 25.91 -8.32 -19.85
N GLY A 171 25.93 -9.64 -19.76
CA GLY A 171 27.03 -10.37 -19.10
C GLY A 171 26.61 -11.32 -17.97
N SER A 172 25.37 -11.29 -17.54
CA SER A 172 24.85 -12.24 -16.54
C SER A 172 24.83 -13.69 -17.11
N SER A 173 25.10 -14.68 -16.25
CA SER A 173 24.90 -16.11 -16.53
C SER A 173 23.70 -16.68 -15.77
N VAL A 174 22.94 -15.84 -15.05
CA VAL A 174 21.86 -16.27 -14.16
C VAL A 174 20.53 -16.24 -14.90
N ILE A 175 19.79 -17.34 -14.83
CA ILE A 175 18.40 -17.46 -15.31
C ILE A 175 17.46 -17.21 -14.13
N GLY A 176 16.54 -16.27 -14.26
CA GLY A 176 15.53 -15.98 -13.26
C GLY A 176 14.31 -16.90 -13.38
N LEU A 177 13.86 -17.47 -12.28
CA LEU A 177 12.67 -18.32 -12.18
C LEU A 177 11.59 -17.62 -11.38
N GLY A 178 10.65 -16.96 -12.07
CA GLY A 178 9.54 -16.21 -11.48
C GLY A 178 8.40 -17.14 -11.08
N ILE A 179 8.50 -17.74 -9.91
CA ILE A 179 7.58 -18.75 -9.41
C ILE A 179 6.36 -18.11 -8.78
N ALA A 180 5.16 -18.59 -9.09
CA ALA A 180 3.93 -18.24 -8.40
C ALA A 180 3.44 -19.41 -7.54
N ARG A 181 2.59 -19.11 -6.55
CA ARG A 181 1.96 -20.13 -5.70
C ARG A 181 1.30 -21.24 -6.51
N ASP A 182 1.31 -22.45 -6.00
CA ASP A 182 0.76 -23.64 -6.63
C ASP A 182 -0.74 -23.54 -6.98
N GLY A 183 -1.53 -22.83 -6.15
CA GLY A 183 -2.97 -22.63 -6.39
C GLY A 183 -3.32 -21.62 -7.49
N LEU A 184 -2.36 -20.92 -8.09
CA LEU A 184 -2.66 -19.88 -9.11
C LEU A 184 -3.40 -20.48 -10.33
N TYR A 185 -2.89 -21.56 -10.89
CA TYR A 185 -3.42 -22.18 -12.09
C TYR A 185 -4.78 -22.87 -11.83
N PRO A 186 -4.94 -23.68 -10.77
CA PRO A 186 -6.25 -24.24 -10.40
C PRO A 186 -7.32 -23.19 -10.18
N ASP A 187 -7.00 -22.03 -9.59
CA ASP A 187 -7.93 -20.93 -9.40
C ASP A 187 -8.51 -20.39 -10.72
N TYR A 188 -7.80 -20.57 -11.82
CA TYR A 188 -8.23 -20.21 -13.18
C TYR A 188 -8.72 -21.39 -13.99
N GLY A 189 -9.02 -22.53 -13.35
CA GLY A 189 -9.61 -23.71 -13.99
C GLY A 189 -8.60 -24.70 -14.57
N LEU A 190 -7.30 -24.44 -14.44
CA LEU A 190 -6.22 -25.30 -14.93
C LEU A 190 -5.85 -26.36 -13.86
N THR A 191 -6.80 -27.25 -13.56
CA THR A 191 -6.71 -28.20 -12.44
C THR A 191 -5.66 -29.30 -12.61
N SER A 192 -5.16 -29.53 -13.83
CA SER A 192 -4.04 -30.46 -14.09
C SER A 192 -2.70 -29.96 -13.55
N ALA A 193 -2.53 -28.63 -13.38
CA ALA A 193 -1.33 -28.02 -12.84
C ALA A 193 -1.33 -28.08 -11.30
N THR A 194 -1.21 -29.28 -10.74
CA THR A 194 -1.19 -29.55 -9.30
C THR A 194 0.10 -29.06 -8.65
N LYS A 195 0.12 -28.99 -7.32
CA LYS A 195 1.34 -28.67 -6.55
C LYS A 195 2.51 -29.60 -6.92
N GLN A 196 2.26 -30.93 -6.97
CA GLN A 196 3.30 -31.89 -7.33
C GLN A 196 3.81 -31.68 -8.76
N PHE A 197 2.88 -31.39 -9.71
CA PHE A 197 3.27 -31.04 -11.07
C PHE A 197 4.27 -29.88 -11.09
N TRP A 198 4.02 -28.80 -10.32
CA TRP A 198 4.91 -27.64 -10.28
C TRP A 198 6.25 -27.92 -9.60
N LEU A 199 6.28 -28.74 -8.55
CA LEU A 199 7.53 -29.16 -7.91
C LEU A 199 8.42 -29.95 -8.87
N ASP A 200 7.85 -30.90 -9.61
CA ASP A 200 8.57 -31.70 -10.60
C ASP A 200 9.00 -30.84 -11.79
N PHE A 201 8.11 -30.00 -12.32
CA PHE A 201 8.39 -29.09 -13.43
C PHE A 201 9.58 -28.17 -13.12
N TRP A 202 9.58 -27.51 -11.96
CA TRP A 202 10.68 -26.63 -11.59
C TRP A 202 11.98 -27.39 -11.33
N LYS A 203 11.92 -28.55 -10.72
CA LYS A 203 13.09 -29.41 -10.51
C LYS A 203 13.75 -29.80 -11.83
N GLU A 204 12.99 -30.30 -12.78
CA GLU A 204 13.51 -30.69 -14.11
C GLU A 204 14.03 -29.48 -14.89
N THR A 205 13.30 -28.35 -14.84
CA THR A 205 13.73 -27.09 -15.47
C THR A 205 15.08 -26.63 -14.91
N ILE A 206 15.25 -26.64 -13.58
CA ILE A 206 16.50 -26.29 -12.91
C ILE A 206 17.65 -27.21 -13.34
N GLN A 207 17.43 -28.52 -13.38
CA GLN A 207 18.44 -29.50 -13.82
C GLN A 207 18.90 -29.23 -15.26
N MET A 208 18.00 -28.84 -16.14
CA MET A 208 18.32 -28.50 -17.52
C MET A 208 19.12 -27.18 -17.64
N ILE A 209 18.79 -26.19 -16.81
CA ILE A 209 19.54 -24.94 -16.74
C ILE A 209 20.97 -25.22 -16.29
N GLU A 210 21.14 -25.99 -15.21
CA GLU A 210 22.46 -26.39 -14.68
C GLU A 210 23.26 -27.20 -15.71
N ALA A 211 22.62 -28.17 -16.39
CA ALA A 211 23.25 -28.96 -17.43
C ALA A 211 23.69 -28.13 -18.65
N SER A 212 23.04 -26.98 -18.88
CA SER A 212 23.40 -26.03 -19.94
C SER A 212 24.50 -25.05 -19.53
N GLY A 213 25.03 -25.15 -18.29
CA GLY A 213 26.11 -24.31 -17.77
C GLY A 213 25.67 -22.93 -17.30
N TYR A 214 24.37 -22.71 -17.09
CA TYR A 214 23.84 -21.48 -16.51
C TYR A 214 23.60 -21.64 -15.01
N GLU A 215 23.71 -20.53 -14.30
CA GLU A 215 23.24 -20.39 -12.93
C GLU A 215 21.74 -20.03 -12.93
N TRP A 216 21.10 -20.20 -11.80
CA TRP A 216 19.68 -19.87 -11.66
C TRP A 216 19.38 -19.24 -10.29
N GLN A 217 18.31 -18.45 -10.25
CA GLN A 217 17.79 -17.88 -9.03
C GLN A 217 16.26 -17.77 -9.11
N ILE A 218 15.59 -18.16 -8.05
CA ILE A 218 14.14 -17.95 -7.90
C ILE A 218 13.90 -16.50 -7.49
N PHE A 219 12.84 -15.89 -8.01
CA PHE A 219 12.38 -14.57 -7.62
C PHE A 219 10.86 -14.48 -7.63
N GLY A 220 10.30 -13.58 -6.83
CA GLY A 220 8.86 -13.34 -6.72
C GLY A 220 8.46 -11.90 -7.00
N ASN A 221 7.15 -11.68 -7.15
CA ASN A 221 6.54 -10.37 -7.36
C ASN A 221 6.05 -9.72 -6.04
N GLY A 222 6.68 -10.01 -4.90
CA GLY A 222 6.34 -9.44 -3.59
C GLY A 222 5.20 -10.16 -2.85
N LEU A 223 4.44 -11.06 -3.48
CA LEU A 223 3.36 -11.80 -2.83
C LEU A 223 3.91 -12.85 -1.85
N TYR A 224 3.47 -12.81 -0.61
CA TYR A 224 3.92 -13.74 0.43
C TYR A 224 3.58 -15.20 0.11
N GLN A 225 2.42 -15.46 -0.49
CA GLN A 225 2.03 -16.82 -0.89
C GLN A 225 2.91 -17.39 -2.01
N ASP A 226 3.41 -16.54 -2.93
CA ASP A 226 4.39 -16.96 -3.93
C ASP A 226 5.71 -17.33 -3.23
N TYR A 227 6.18 -16.47 -2.33
CA TYR A 227 7.39 -16.67 -1.55
C TYR A 227 7.38 -17.97 -0.72
N LEU A 228 6.25 -18.32 -0.13
CA LEU A 228 6.14 -19.61 0.58
C LEU A 228 6.35 -20.80 -0.36
N PHE A 229 5.77 -20.75 -1.54
CA PHE A 229 5.94 -21.83 -2.52
C PHE A 229 7.35 -21.84 -3.13
N GLU A 230 7.98 -20.69 -3.30
CA GLU A 230 9.38 -20.57 -3.70
C GLU A 230 10.32 -21.30 -2.73
N LEU A 231 10.08 -21.17 -1.42
CA LEU A 231 10.83 -21.91 -0.40
C LEU A 231 10.58 -23.42 -0.46
N GLU A 232 9.33 -23.85 -0.70
CA GLU A 232 9.02 -25.27 -0.88
C GLU A 232 9.72 -25.86 -2.12
N VAL A 233 9.79 -25.09 -3.23
CA VAL A 233 10.57 -25.50 -4.40
C VAL A 233 12.05 -25.65 -4.06
N LEU A 234 12.64 -24.70 -3.32
CA LEU A 234 14.04 -24.79 -2.86
C LEU A 234 14.28 -26.03 -2.00
N GLU A 235 13.36 -26.35 -1.10
CA GLU A 235 13.44 -27.55 -0.28
C GLU A 235 13.37 -28.81 -1.16
N TYR A 236 12.43 -28.86 -2.11
CA TYR A 236 12.23 -29.99 -3.03
C TYR A 236 13.44 -30.27 -3.91
N VAL A 237 14.15 -29.23 -4.34
CA VAL A 237 15.40 -29.35 -5.13
C VAL A 237 16.66 -29.51 -4.25
N GLY A 238 16.52 -29.59 -2.92
CA GLY A 238 17.61 -29.82 -2.00
C GLY A 238 18.52 -28.61 -1.76
N LYS A 239 18.04 -27.39 -2.01
CA LYS A 239 18.80 -26.14 -1.86
C LYS A 239 18.38 -25.29 -0.65
N ALA A 240 17.55 -25.80 0.24
CA ALA A 240 17.04 -25.08 1.41
C ALA A 240 18.10 -24.51 2.35
N LYS A 241 19.34 -25.05 2.34
CA LYS A 241 20.45 -24.53 3.16
C LYS A 241 21.20 -23.36 2.52
N GLU A 242 20.91 -23.05 1.26
CA GLU A 242 21.60 -22.04 0.46
C GLU A 242 20.61 -20.98 -0.07
N VAL A 243 19.58 -20.63 0.74
CA VAL A 243 18.50 -19.73 0.34
C VAL A 243 19.04 -18.43 -0.24
N SER A 244 19.98 -17.78 0.41
CA SER A 244 20.57 -16.51 -0.04
C SER A 244 21.26 -16.55 -1.40
N ARG A 245 21.60 -17.75 -1.90
CA ARG A 245 22.19 -17.92 -3.22
C ARG A 245 21.13 -18.13 -4.30
N TYR A 246 20.12 -18.95 -4.00
CA TYR A 246 19.16 -19.46 -4.98
C TYR A 246 17.79 -18.78 -4.94
N LEU A 247 17.55 -17.89 -3.97
CA LEU A 247 16.35 -17.10 -3.87
C LEU A 247 16.73 -15.61 -3.76
N ALA A 248 16.25 -14.81 -4.67
CA ALA A 248 16.30 -13.36 -4.54
C ALA A 248 15.49 -12.93 -3.32
N GLY A 249 15.93 -11.90 -2.63
CA GLY A 249 15.16 -11.32 -1.54
C GLY A 249 13.74 -10.96 -2.04
N ARG A 250 12.73 -11.12 -1.18
CA ARG A 250 11.38 -10.73 -1.55
C ARG A 250 11.32 -9.21 -1.75
N PRO A 251 11.07 -8.73 -2.98
CA PRO A 251 11.04 -7.31 -3.26
C PRO A 251 9.85 -6.64 -2.55
N VAL A 252 10.04 -5.41 -2.10
CA VAL A 252 9.02 -4.61 -1.41
C VAL A 252 8.65 -3.33 -2.17
N GLU A 253 9.47 -2.95 -3.15
CA GLU A 253 9.26 -1.79 -4.04
C GLU A 253 9.32 -2.21 -5.50
N GLY A 254 8.64 -1.45 -6.38
CA GLY A 254 8.66 -1.73 -7.83
C GLY A 254 10.06 -1.68 -8.43
N ARG A 255 10.90 -0.77 -7.95
CA ARG A 255 12.32 -0.66 -8.33
C ARG A 255 13.10 -1.94 -8.01
N GLU A 256 12.95 -2.51 -6.83
CA GLU A 256 13.67 -3.73 -6.43
C GLU A 256 13.31 -4.93 -7.32
N LEU A 257 12.02 -5.02 -7.73
CA LEU A 257 11.59 -6.03 -8.68
C LEU A 257 12.27 -5.83 -10.05
N ALA A 258 12.34 -4.59 -10.52
CA ALA A 258 12.96 -4.27 -11.80
C ALA A 258 14.49 -4.50 -11.76
N ASP A 259 15.16 -4.09 -10.69
CA ASP A 259 16.61 -4.30 -10.48
C ASP A 259 16.92 -5.81 -10.40
N THR A 260 16.08 -6.60 -9.71
CA THR A 260 16.24 -8.05 -9.64
C THR A 260 16.13 -8.68 -11.02
N ILE A 261 15.09 -8.34 -11.79
CA ILE A 261 14.87 -8.91 -13.13
C ILE A 261 15.96 -8.46 -14.10
N SER A 262 16.42 -7.21 -14.02
CA SER A 262 17.49 -6.68 -14.89
C SER A 262 18.82 -7.42 -14.72
N GLY A 263 19.04 -8.04 -13.56
CA GLY A 263 20.21 -8.88 -13.28
C GLY A 263 20.22 -10.23 -13.97
N TYR A 264 19.14 -10.65 -14.63
CA TYR A 264 19.06 -11.97 -15.25
C TYR A 264 19.39 -11.95 -16.75
N LYS A 265 19.92 -13.07 -17.24
CA LYS A 265 20.17 -13.31 -18.67
C LYS A 265 18.87 -13.56 -19.44
N GLY A 266 17.92 -14.17 -18.79
CA GLY A 266 16.57 -14.47 -19.26
C GLY A 266 15.72 -14.97 -18.12
N ILE A 267 14.40 -14.96 -18.25
CA ILE A 267 13.49 -15.44 -17.20
C ILE A 267 12.45 -16.43 -17.73
N ILE A 268 11.98 -17.30 -16.83
CA ILE A 268 10.75 -18.09 -16.99
C ILE A 268 9.81 -17.63 -15.87
N ALA A 269 8.64 -17.09 -16.20
CA ALA A 269 7.81 -16.48 -15.18
C ALA A 269 6.31 -16.76 -15.33
N SER A 270 5.67 -17.09 -14.21
CA SER A 270 4.22 -17.29 -14.11
C SER A 270 3.45 -15.97 -13.96
N ARG A 271 4.05 -14.92 -13.42
CA ARG A 271 3.36 -13.65 -13.22
C ARG A 271 3.47 -12.76 -14.45
N LEU A 272 2.32 -12.16 -14.87
CA LEU A 272 2.25 -11.26 -16.02
C LEU A 272 3.27 -10.12 -15.89
N HIS A 273 3.30 -9.43 -14.75
CA HIS A 273 4.15 -8.26 -14.58
C HIS A 273 5.63 -8.59 -14.48
N ALA A 274 6.03 -9.82 -14.08
CA ALA A 274 7.42 -10.24 -14.23
C ALA A 274 7.84 -10.23 -15.71
N ASN A 275 6.96 -10.68 -16.61
CA ASN A 275 7.20 -10.67 -18.05
C ASN A 275 7.17 -9.26 -18.64
N ILE A 276 6.29 -8.37 -18.12
CA ILE A 276 6.23 -6.97 -18.57
C ILE A 276 7.48 -6.20 -18.14
N VAL A 277 7.90 -6.36 -16.88
CA VAL A 277 9.13 -5.76 -16.36
C VAL A 277 10.34 -6.27 -17.13
N ALA A 278 10.44 -7.58 -17.35
CA ALA A 278 11.52 -8.17 -18.16
C ALA A 278 11.60 -7.56 -19.57
N TYR A 279 10.45 -7.41 -20.23
CA TYR A 279 10.37 -6.72 -21.50
C TYR A 279 10.89 -5.28 -21.42
N SER A 280 10.48 -4.55 -20.39
CA SER A 280 10.90 -3.16 -20.18
C SER A 280 12.41 -3.01 -20.03
N VAL A 281 13.04 -3.88 -19.24
CA VAL A 281 14.48 -3.87 -18.99
C VAL A 281 15.31 -4.60 -20.07
N GLY A 282 14.66 -5.11 -21.13
CA GLY A 282 15.35 -5.78 -22.22
C GLY A 282 15.78 -7.22 -21.94
N VAL A 283 15.20 -7.88 -20.93
CA VAL A 283 15.48 -9.28 -20.56
C VAL A 283 14.49 -10.21 -21.26
N PRO A 284 14.97 -11.19 -22.06
CA PRO A 284 14.11 -12.18 -22.71
C PRO A 284 13.31 -12.99 -21.69
N SER A 285 12.01 -13.19 -21.93
CA SER A 285 11.14 -13.91 -20.99
C SER A 285 10.31 -14.98 -21.68
N ILE A 286 10.03 -16.07 -20.95
CA ILE A 286 9.02 -17.08 -21.27
C ILE A 286 7.92 -16.99 -20.23
N GLY A 287 6.70 -16.70 -20.68
CA GLY A 287 5.51 -16.63 -19.83
C GLY A 287 4.79 -17.97 -19.75
N LEU A 288 4.54 -18.46 -18.53
CA LEU A 288 3.72 -19.64 -18.29
C LEU A 288 2.26 -19.19 -18.09
N VAL A 289 1.44 -19.41 -19.13
CA VAL A 289 0.09 -18.85 -19.24
C VAL A 289 -0.89 -19.50 -18.27
N TRP A 290 -1.53 -18.70 -17.43
CA TRP A 290 -2.64 -19.10 -16.56
C TRP A 290 -3.91 -18.30 -16.83
N ASN A 291 -3.81 -17.24 -17.65
CA ASN A 291 -4.90 -16.31 -17.96
C ASN A 291 -4.66 -15.69 -19.34
N GLU A 292 -5.73 -15.36 -20.05
CA GLU A 292 -5.69 -14.75 -21.40
C GLU A 292 -4.89 -13.45 -21.48
N LYS A 293 -4.78 -12.69 -20.39
CA LYS A 293 -3.96 -11.46 -20.34
C LYS A 293 -2.51 -11.70 -20.76
N MET A 294 -1.96 -12.86 -20.42
CA MET A 294 -0.61 -13.21 -20.81
C MET A 294 -0.51 -13.45 -22.33
N LEU A 295 -1.51 -14.08 -22.93
CA LEU A 295 -1.58 -14.25 -24.38
C LEU A 295 -1.73 -12.91 -25.11
N TRP A 296 -2.57 -12.01 -24.56
CA TRP A 296 -2.69 -10.64 -25.10
C TRP A 296 -1.37 -9.90 -25.05
N TRP A 297 -0.64 -10.00 -23.94
CA TRP A 297 0.67 -9.40 -23.80
C TRP A 297 1.66 -9.94 -24.84
N GLY A 298 1.76 -11.25 -24.99
CA GLY A 298 2.62 -11.87 -26.01
C GLY A 298 2.32 -11.39 -27.42
N LYS A 299 1.04 -11.32 -27.80
CA LYS A 299 0.60 -10.75 -29.09
C LYS A 299 0.99 -9.27 -29.22
N ARG A 300 0.84 -8.50 -28.14
CA ARG A 300 1.09 -7.06 -28.14
C ARG A 300 2.57 -6.72 -28.37
N ILE A 301 3.49 -7.50 -27.81
CA ILE A 301 4.93 -7.32 -27.98
C ILE A 301 5.52 -8.05 -29.19
N GLY A 302 4.67 -8.71 -30.00
CA GLY A 302 5.09 -9.42 -31.22
C GLY A 302 5.74 -10.80 -30.99
N HIS A 303 5.65 -11.34 -29.77
CA HIS A 303 6.22 -12.64 -29.38
C HIS A 303 5.19 -13.57 -28.74
N PRO A 304 4.08 -13.89 -29.43
CA PRO A 304 3.05 -14.77 -28.87
C PRO A 304 3.58 -16.19 -28.56
N ASP A 305 4.59 -16.64 -29.30
CA ASP A 305 5.24 -17.96 -29.13
C ASP A 305 6.08 -18.08 -27.85
N ARG A 306 6.37 -16.98 -27.15
CA ARG A 306 7.05 -16.96 -25.85
C ARG A 306 6.07 -17.14 -24.68
N PHE A 307 4.76 -17.16 -24.94
CA PHE A 307 3.72 -17.33 -23.92
C PHE A 307 3.07 -18.69 -24.10
N MET A 308 3.49 -19.65 -23.27
CA MET A 308 3.16 -21.05 -23.38
C MET A 308 1.92 -21.40 -22.57
N GLU A 309 0.99 -22.13 -23.17
CA GLU A 309 -0.21 -22.65 -22.50
C GLU A 309 0.06 -23.99 -21.81
N VAL A 310 -0.83 -24.41 -20.90
CA VAL A 310 -0.64 -25.55 -19.99
C VAL A 310 -0.28 -26.88 -20.69
N ASP A 311 -0.82 -27.13 -21.86
CA ASP A 311 -0.52 -28.33 -22.65
C ASP A 311 0.93 -28.37 -23.17
N SER A 312 1.62 -27.25 -23.07
CA SER A 312 3.01 -27.05 -23.47
C SER A 312 3.97 -26.93 -22.28
N PHE A 313 3.51 -27.10 -21.03
CA PHE A 313 4.35 -27.05 -19.84
C PHE A 313 5.20 -28.29 -19.68
N VAL A 314 6.11 -28.48 -20.63
CA VAL A 314 7.13 -29.54 -20.65
C VAL A 314 8.48 -28.83 -20.49
N PRO A 315 9.28 -29.15 -19.46
CA PRO A 315 10.55 -28.45 -19.17
C PRO A 315 11.45 -28.28 -20.38
N GLU A 316 11.62 -29.31 -21.20
CA GLU A 316 12.44 -29.25 -22.41
C GLU A 316 11.93 -28.20 -23.41
N LYS A 317 10.62 -28.14 -23.61
CA LYS A 317 10.02 -27.17 -24.55
C LYS A 317 10.22 -25.73 -24.04
N VAL A 318 10.04 -25.52 -22.74
CA VAL A 318 10.20 -24.21 -22.09
C VAL A 318 11.65 -23.74 -22.20
N ILE A 319 12.61 -24.63 -21.93
CA ILE A 319 14.04 -24.36 -22.01
C ILE A 319 14.46 -24.07 -23.45
N VAL A 320 14.03 -24.86 -24.42
CA VAL A 320 14.32 -24.58 -25.84
C VAL A 320 13.79 -23.22 -26.26
N LYS A 321 12.58 -22.87 -25.82
CA LYS A 321 12.00 -21.54 -26.09
C LYS A 321 12.78 -20.42 -25.41
N LEU A 322 13.26 -20.62 -24.19
CA LEU A 322 14.09 -19.65 -23.50
C LEU A 322 15.41 -19.40 -24.26
N TRP A 323 16.09 -20.47 -24.72
CA TRP A 323 17.33 -20.33 -25.49
C TRP A 323 17.09 -19.59 -26.81
N GLN A 324 15.97 -19.89 -27.49
CA GLN A 324 15.56 -19.15 -28.69
C GLN A 324 15.34 -17.66 -28.38
N ALA A 325 14.57 -17.37 -27.33
CA ALA A 325 14.30 -16.00 -26.92
C ALA A 325 15.58 -15.23 -26.54
N MET A 326 16.52 -15.89 -25.87
CA MET A 326 17.82 -15.30 -25.53
C MET A 326 18.69 -15.03 -26.77
N ALA A 327 18.65 -15.91 -27.78
CA ALA A 327 19.37 -15.72 -29.04
C ALA A 327 18.77 -14.60 -29.89
N GLU A 328 17.46 -14.43 -29.90
CA GLU A 328 16.74 -13.36 -30.59
C GLU A 328 16.85 -12.02 -29.87
N GLY A 329 17.02 -12.06 -28.53
CA GLY A 329 17.01 -10.91 -27.67
C GLY A 329 15.61 -10.37 -27.38
N CYS A 330 15.58 -9.26 -26.69
CA CYS A 330 14.36 -8.51 -26.40
C CYS A 330 14.57 -7.07 -26.84
N ARG A 331 13.65 -6.56 -27.67
CA ARG A 331 13.62 -5.14 -28.03
C ARG A 331 12.49 -4.51 -27.22
N PRO A 332 12.81 -3.67 -26.23
CA PRO A 332 11.78 -2.97 -25.48
C PRO A 332 11.04 -1.96 -26.37
N TYR A 333 10.01 -1.35 -25.82
CA TYR A 333 9.16 -0.37 -26.48
C TYR A 333 9.94 0.73 -27.22
N GLY A 334 9.33 1.29 -28.28
CA GLY A 334 9.83 2.48 -28.99
C GLY A 334 9.09 3.76 -28.60
N GLU A 335 9.61 4.90 -29.03
CA GLU A 335 9.00 6.23 -28.80
C GLU A 335 7.53 6.30 -29.25
N CYS A 336 7.16 5.61 -30.33
CA CYS A 336 5.76 5.56 -30.79
C CYS A 336 4.82 4.91 -29.78
N ASP A 337 5.26 3.92 -29.03
CA ASP A 337 4.43 3.26 -28.02
C ASP A 337 4.28 4.16 -26.78
N LYS A 338 5.33 4.87 -26.41
CA LYS A 338 5.31 5.88 -25.35
C LYS A 338 4.34 7.01 -25.73
N ASP A 339 4.46 7.55 -26.93
CA ASP A 339 3.60 8.64 -27.42
C ASP A 339 2.12 8.24 -27.46
N ARG A 340 1.81 7.01 -27.84
CA ARG A 340 0.43 6.49 -27.82
C ARG A 340 -0.16 6.46 -26.42
N LEU A 341 0.64 6.21 -25.39
CA LEU A 341 0.16 6.20 -24.01
C LEU A 341 0.09 7.61 -23.42
N GLU A 342 1.06 8.48 -23.69
CA GLU A 342 1.12 9.84 -23.15
C GLU A 342 0.16 10.81 -23.85
N ARG A 343 0.00 10.72 -25.16
CA ARG A 343 -0.77 11.67 -25.95
C ARG A 343 -2.23 11.80 -25.47
N PRO A 344 -3.01 10.72 -25.28
CA PRO A 344 -4.37 10.82 -24.78
C PRO A 344 -4.45 11.45 -23.38
N LEU A 345 -3.50 11.10 -22.48
CA LEU A 345 -3.40 11.71 -21.17
C LEU A 345 -3.10 13.21 -21.23
N ALA A 346 -2.18 13.59 -22.11
CA ALA A 346 -1.78 14.98 -22.31
C ALA A 346 -2.94 15.84 -22.86
N GLU A 347 -3.69 15.31 -23.81
CA GLU A 347 -4.85 15.98 -24.42
C GLU A 347 -6.00 16.09 -23.41
N PHE A 348 -6.29 15.03 -22.66
CA PHE A 348 -7.28 15.04 -21.58
C PHE A 348 -6.94 16.09 -20.51
N ALA A 349 -5.70 16.02 -19.98
CA ALA A 349 -5.24 16.95 -18.95
C ALA A 349 -5.26 18.40 -19.44
N TRP A 350 -4.85 18.65 -20.68
CA TRP A 350 -4.94 19.99 -21.29
C TRP A 350 -6.38 20.49 -21.39
N LYS A 351 -7.25 19.71 -22.00
CA LYS A 351 -8.63 20.12 -22.26
C LYS A 351 -9.40 20.39 -20.98
N TYR A 352 -9.40 19.42 -20.07
CA TYR A 352 -10.20 19.49 -18.86
C TYR A 352 -9.48 20.19 -17.70
N GLY A 353 -8.16 20.08 -17.62
CA GLY A 353 -7.38 20.78 -16.60
C GLY A 353 -7.35 22.29 -16.78
N THR A 354 -7.21 22.79 -18.03
CA THR A 354 -7.29 24.23 -18.29
C THR A 354 -8.68 24.79 -17.97
N ALA A 355 -9.75 24.04 -18.29
CA ALA A 355 -11.11 24.43 -17.93
C ALA A 355 -11.31 24.48 -16.40
N ALA A 356 -10.79 23.52 -15.66
CA ALA A 356 -10.85 23.50 -14.20
C ALA A 356 -10.09 24.68 -13.56
N LEU A 357 -8.87 24.96 -14.05
CA LEU A 357 -8.09 26.12 -13.59
C LEU A 357 -8.80 27.44 -13.87
N GLN A 358 -9.51 27.55 -14.99
CA GLN A 358 -10.28 28.73 -15.33
C GLN A 358 -11.47 28.90 -14.36
N LYS A 359 -12.23 27.83 -14.07
CA LYS A 359 -13.31 27.83 -13.07
C LYS A 359 -12.79 28.25 -11.67
N LYS A 360 -11.57 27.83 -11.28
CA LYS A 360 -10.96 28.20 -9.98
C LYS A 360 -10.62 29.69 -9.89
N LYS A 361 -10.10 30.27 -10.96
CA LYS A 361 -9.82 31.72 -11.03
C LYS A 361 -11.07 32.55 -10.78
N GLU A 362 -12.23 32.05 -11.15
CA GLU A 362 -13.53 32.71 -11.00
C GLU A 362 -14.10 32.58 -9.56
N ARG A 363 -13.64 31.56 -8.78
CA ARG A 363 -14.17 31.24 -7.44
C ARG A 363 -13.37 31.79 -6.26
N LYS A 364 -12.39 32.66 -6.47
CA LYS A 364 -11.50 33.13 -5.40
C LYS A 364 -12.24 33.93 -4.33
N LYS A 365 -12.57 33.28 -3.21
CA LYS A 365 -12.62 33.84 -1.83
C LYS A 365 -12.82 32.73 -0.79
N ASP A 366 -11.95 32.81 0.24
CA ASP A 366 -12.03 32.33 1.62
C ASP A 366 -11.52 30.90 1.94
N SER A 367 -10.45 30.92 2.66
CA SER A 367 -10.14 30.45 4.03
C SER A 367 -8.81 29.70 4.18
N ASP A 368 -7.93 30.31 4.96
CA ASP A 368 -6.61 29.82 5.36
C ASP A 368 -6.69 28.84 6.54
N ILE A 369 -6.05 27.66 6.43
CA ILE A 369 -5.63 26.86 7.58
C ILE A 369 -4.11 26.66 7.46
N LYS A 370 -3.35 27.10 8.45
CA LYS A 370 -1.89 26.93 8.55
C LYS A 370 -1.56 26.04 9.74
N GLY A 371 -0.55 25.16 9.61
CA GLY A 371 0.04 24.47 10.76
C GLY A 371 -0.36 23.01 10.97
N TRP A 372 -0.48 22.22 9.91
CA TRP A 372 -0.81 20.79 9.99
C TRP A 372 0.18 19.96 10.82
N GLU A 373 1.47 20.35 10.81
CA GLU A 373 2.56 19.65 11.50
C GLU A 373 2.29 19.51 13.00
N ALA A 374 1.57 20.46 13.57
CA ALA A 374 1.23 20.46 14.99
C ALA A 374 0.11 19.47 15.36
N HIS A 375 -0.59 18.91 14.37
CA HIS A 375 -1.83 18.16 14.57
C HIS A 375 -1.82 16.72 14.03
N LEU A 376 -0.83 16.35 13.22
CA LEU A 376 -0.77 15.01 12.63
C LEU A 376 0.12 14.06 13.41
N VAL A 377 -0.36 12.82 13.61
CA VAL A 377 0.37 11.75 14.27
C VAL A 377 0.70 10.65 13.26
N ALA A 378 1.98 10.29 13.16
CA ALA A 378 2.43 9.12 12.39
C ALA A 378 2.18 7.85 13.20
N SER A 379 1.10 7.11 12.89
CA SER A 379 0.73 5.87 13.58
C SER A 379 1.75 4.75 13.32
N ALA A 380 2.09 3.99 14.36
CA ALA A 380 3.12 2.94 14.35
C ALA A 380 4.44 3.41 13.71
N LEU A 381 4.86 4.61 14.08
CA LEU A 381 6.02 5.37 13.56
C LEU A 381 5.92 5.70 12.07
N GLY A 382 4.74 5.54 11.47
CA GLY A 382 4.46 5.79 10.07
C GLY A 382 4.73 4.59 9.17
N GLY A 383 4.45 4.79 7.89
CA GLY A 383 4.65 3.79 6.83
C GLY A 383 5.11 4.47 5.55
N LYS A 384 5.70 3.68 4.65
CA LYS A 384 5.96 4.11 3.28
C LYS A 384 4.80 3.64 2.43
N LYS A 385 4.09 4.55 1.76
CA LYS A 385 2.99 4.27 0.84
C LYS A 385 1.98 3.23 1.39
N PHE A 386 0.98 2.87 0.66
CA PHE A 386 -0.11 1.98 1.04
C PHE A 386 0.24 0.52 1.40
N GLN A 387 1.52 0.14 1.32
CA GLN A 387 1.95 -1.26 1.47
C GLN A 387 2.59 -1.59 2.82
N TYR A 388 3.17 -0.61 3.49
CA TYR A 388 4.05 -0.82 4.64
C TYR A 388 3.64 0.06 5.81
N TRP A 389 2.64 -0.36 6.56
CA TRP A 389 2.20 0.32 7.78
C TRP A 389 2.29 -0.59 9.00
N GLY A 390 2.35 0.00 10.18
CA GLY A 390 2.34 -0.72 11.44
C GLY A 390 3.63 -1.49 11.69
N MET A 391 4.77 -0.91 11.30
CA MET A 391 6.07 -1.57 11.41
C MET A 391 6.77 -1.28 12.73
N ASN A 392 6.54 -0.12 13.35
CA ASN A 392 7.28 0.31 14.54
C ASN A 392 8.81 0.13 14.35
N CYS A 393 9.38 0.69 13.29
CA CYS A 393 10.79 0.57 12.98
C CYS A 393 11.51 1.92 12.91
N PRO A 394 12.85 2.00 13.18
CA PRO A 394 13.57 3.27 13.21
C PRO A 394 13.63 3.99 11.86
N GLU A 395 13.69 3.25 10.76
CA GLU A 395 13.88 3.79 9.40
C GLU A 395 12.72 4.65 8.94
N THR A 396 11.50 4.39 9.45
CA THR A 396 10.33 5.20 9.10
C THR A 396 10.33 6.56 9.78
N VAL A 397 10.96 6.68 10.95
CA VAL A 397 10.98 7.92 11.73
C VAL A 397 11.67 9.05 10.98
N ALA A 398 12.87 8.81 10.42
CA ALA A 398 13.62 9.83 9.68
C ALA A 398 12.83 10.37 8.49
N GLY A 399 12.21 9.48 7.70
CA GLY A 399 11.39 9.87 6.55
C GLY A 399 10.17 10.70 6.97
N LYS A 400 9.44 10.27 7.99
CA LYS A 400 8.28 11.01 8.49
C LYS A 400 8.63 12.34 9.15
N TYR A 401 9.76 12.42 9.83
CA TYR A 401 10.26 13.67 10.35
C TYR A 401 10.58 14.69 9.24
N GLN A 402 11.22 14.22 8.15
CA GLN A 402 11.46 15.03 6.95
C GLN A 402 10.15 15.42 6.25
N ASP A 403 9.14 14.55 6.24
CA ASP A 403 7.79 14.85 5.78
C ASP A 403 7.05 15.91 6.64
N GLY A 404 7.64 16.40 7.74
CA GLY A 404 7.09 17.44 8.61
C GLY A 404 6.36 16.92 9.85
N TYR A 405 6.28 15.61 10.09
CA TYR A 405 5.67 15.09 11.31
C TYR A 405 6.48 15.46 12.56
N ARG A 406 5.74 15.82 13.63
CA ARG A 406 6.31 16.09 14.96
C ARG A 406 5.65 15.25 16.05
N TRP A 407 4.58 14.55 15.71
CA TRP A 407 3.93 13.58 16.56
C TRP A 407 4.07 12.18 15.96
N PHE A 408 4.47 11.24 16.79
CA PHE A 408 4.65 9.83 16.43
C PHE A 408 3.91 8.94 17.43
N GLU A 409 3.43 7.79 17.00
CA GLU A 409 2.84 6.76 17.85
C GLU A 409 3.63 5.47 17.65
N ALA A 410 4.04 4.84 18.77
CA ALA A 410 4.66 3.52 18.79
C ALA A 410 3.80 2.57 19.63
N ASP A 411 3.49 1.41 19.08
CA ASP A 411 2.85 0.33 19.85
C ASP A 411 3.88 -0.36 20.73
N ILE A 412 3.60 -0.53 22.03
CA ILE A 412 4.53 -1.15 22.98
C ILE A 412 3.93 -2.38 23.65
N LYS A 413 4.72 -3.47 23.72
CA LYS A 413 4.36 -4.75 24.34
C LYS A 413 5.54 -5.36 25.09
N LEU A 414 5.23 -6.16 26.08
CA LEU A 414 6.24 -6.98 26.75
C LEU A 414 6.42 -8.33 26.05
N THR A 415 7.66 -8.79 25.97
CA THR A 415 8.02 -10.16 25.61
C THR A 415 7.73 -11.13 26.78
N THR A 416 7.81 -12.43 26.54
CA THR A 416 7.60 -13.44 27.59
C THR A 416 8.63 -13.37 28.71
N ASP A 417 9.79 -12.81 28.46
CA ASP A 417 10.87 -12.55 29.42
C ASP A 417 10.93 -11.07 29.88
N TRP A 418 9.78 -10.39 29.82
CA TRP A 418 9.52 -9.07 30.39
C TRP A 418 10.42 -7.94 29.84
N LYS A 419 10.79 -8.01 28.55
CA LYS A 419 11.44 -6.89 27.85
C LYS A 419 10.43 -6.10 27.03
N LEU A 420 10.53 -4.77 27.09
CA LEU A 420 9.63 -3.87 26.35
C LEU A 420 10.11 -3.72 24.92
N VAL A 421 9.23 -4.00 23.98
CA VAL A 421 9.48 -3.96 22.54
C VAL A 421 8.38 -3.20 21.79
N CYS A 422 8.68 -2.76 20.57
CA CYS A 422 7.76 -2.01 19.73
C CYS A 422 7.08 -2.96 18.72
N VAL A 423 5.84 -3.34 19.01
CA VAL A 423 5.05 -4.23 18.15
C VAL A 423 3.55 -3.99 18.34
N ASN A 424 2.77 -4.07 17.28
CA ASN A 424 1.31 -3.80 17.29
C ASN A 424 0.47 -4.85 18.04
N GLY A 425 1.10 -5.82 18.68
CA GLY A 425 0.47 -6.87 19.48
C GLY A 425 1.01 -8.25 19.14
N TRP A 426 0.62 -9.22 19.97
CA TRP A 426 1.00 -10.63 19.79
C TRP A 426 -0.15 -11.38 19.11
N THR A 427 -0.45 -10.98 17.86
CA THR A 427 -1.49 -11.59 17.03
C THR A 427 -0.86 -12.36 15.87
N LYS A 428 -1.58 -13.32 15.32
CA LYS A 428 -1.15 -14.06 14.13
C LYS A 428 -0.72 -13.13 12.98
N ALA A 429 -1.48 -12.05 12.78
CA ALA A 429 -1.14 -11.05 11.76
C ALA A 429 0.16 -10.29 12.06
N ALA A 430 0.45 -10.01 13.34
CA ALA A 430 1.71 -9.37 13.73
C ALA A 430 2.90 -10.33 13.53
N PHE A 431 2.77 -11.60 13.91
CA PHE A 431 3.80 -12.61 13.69
C PHE A 431 4.09 -12.81 12.19
N GLN A 432 3.06 -12.86 11.35
CA GLN A 432 3.24 -12.95 9.91
C GLN A 432 3.99 -11.73 9.33
N LYS A 433 3.71 -10.52 9.83
CA LYS A 433 4.46 -9.32 9.42
C LYS A 433 5.93 -9.37 9.85
N LEU A 434 6.22 -10.02 10.96
CA LEU A 434 7.58 -10.20 11.51
C LEU A 434 8.34 -11.36 10.87
N GLY A 435 7.74 -12.07 9.90
CA GLY A 435 8.39 -13.19 9.20
C GLY A 435 8.37 -14.52 9.96
N TYR A 436 7.59 -14.64 11.04
CA TYR A 436 7.46 -15.91 11.77
C TYR A 436 6.45 -16.83 11.06
N LYS A 437 6.94 -18.00 10.58
CA LYS A 437 6.15 -18.97 9.82
C LYS A 437 5.35 -19.93 10.70
N ASP A 438 5.88 -20.28 11.86
CA ASP A 438 5.40 -21.36 12.73
C ASP A 438 4.71 -20.84 14.01
N CYS A 439 4.21 -19.61 14.02
CA CYS A 439 3.39 -19.14 15.12
C CYS A 439 2.02 -19.81 15.06
N ASP A 440 1.91 -20.89 15.81
CA ASP A 440 0.63 -21.53 16.10
C ASP A 440 -0.21 -20.66 17.05
N ASP A 441 -1.46 -21.08 17.26
CA ASP A 441 -2.39 -20.35 18.15
C ASP A 441 -1.91 -20.29 19.61
N SER A 442 -0.83 -21.03 19.99
CA SER A 442 -0.26 -21.03 21.35
C SER A 442 0.51 -19.75 21.70
N HIS A 443 0.97 -18.99 20.72
CA HIS A 443 1.69 -17.72 20.94
C HIS A 443 0.76 -16.50 20.85
N GLU A 444 -0.48 -16.68 20.38
CA GLU A 444 -1.43 -15.60 20.24
C GLU A 444 -1.83 -15.03 21.61
N GLY A 445 -1.60 -13.73 21.80
CA GLY A 445 -1.85 -13.03 23.07
C GLY A 445 -0.76 -13.19 24.13
N ILE A 446 0.19 -14.13 23.98
CA ILE A 446 1.26 -14.40 24.97
C ILE A 446 2.58 -13.73 24.56
N GLY A 447 2.92 -13.79 23.27
CA GLY A 447 4.17 -13.26 22.74
C GLY A 447 5.31 -14.29 22.68
N ILE A 448 6.50 -13.78 22.40
CA ILE A 448 7.76 -14.55 22.27
C ILE A 448 8.83 -13.95 23.19
N SER A 449 9.96 -14.64 23.35
CA SER A 449 11.09 -14.11 24.10
C SER A 449 11.76 -12.92 23.37
N TYR A 450 12.44 -12.07 24.12
CA TYR A 450 13.19 -10.94 23.55
C TYR A 450 14.23 -11.40 22.52
N SER A 451 14.95 -12.48 22.82
CA SER A 451 15.96 -13.00 21.89
C SER A 451 15.38 -13.53 20.58
N GLU A 452 14.15 -14.04 20.61
CA GLU A 452 13.40 -14.41 19.41
C GLU A 452 12.91 -13.18 18.69
N PHE A 453 12.27 -12.24 19.38
CA PHE A 453 11.78 -11.00 18.79
C PHE A 453 12.86 -10.25 18.00
N MET A 454 14.07 -10.11 18.58
CA MET A 454 15.19 -9.41 17.94
C MET A 454 15.79 -10.12 16.72
N LYS A 455 15.39 -11.37 16.44
CA LYS A 455 15.73 -12.07 15.18
C LYS A 455 14.69 -11.81 14.08
N GLY A 456 13.53 -11.28 14.45
CA GLY A 456 12.47 -10.93 13.53
C GLY A 456 12.82 -9.71 12.69
N SER A 457 12.10 -9.56 11.61
CA SER A 457 12.18 -8.39 10.75
C SER A 457 10.85 -8.22 10.03
N TYR A 458 10.47 -6.97 9.78
CA TYR A 458 9.30 -6.71 8.98
C TYR A 458 9.62 -6.92 7.50
N TYR A 459 8.67 -7.51 6.78
CA TYR A 459 8.75 -7.70 5.33
C TYR A 459 10.02 -8.44 4.87
N ASP A 460 10.25 -9.61 5.48
CA ASP A 460 11.29 -10.57 5.11
C ASP A 460 12.72 -10.01 5.10
N GLY A 461 13.07 -9.23 6.12
CA GLY A 461 14.43 -8.73 6.33
C GLY A 461 14.66 -7.27 5.96
N HIS A 462 13.66 -6.60 5.37
CA HIS A 462 13.85 -5.22 4.91
C HIS A 462 13.82 -4.16 6.02
N TYR A 463 13.09 -4.43 7.11
CA TYR A 463 12.94 -3.47 8.20
C TYR A 463 13.21 -4.17 9.55
N PRO A 464 14.19 -3.71 10.34
CA PRO A 464 14.47 -4.31 11.63
C PRO A 464 13.32 -4.08 12.60
N VAL A 465 13.20 -4.98 13.56
CA VAL A 465 12.38 -4.76 14.75
C VAL A 465 13.08 -3.78 15.69
N MET A 466 12.35 -3.24 16.64
CA MET A 466 12.84 -2.23 17.57
C MET A 466 12.40 -2.56 18.99
N ASP A 467 13.32 -2.49 19.93
CA ASP A 467 13.01 -2.49 21.36
C ASP A 467 12.82 -1.07 21.89
N PHE A 468 12.51 -0.96 23.17
CA PHE A 468 12.24 0.33 23.79
C PHE A 468 13.48 1.20 23.93
N ASP A 469 14.66 0.62 24.17
CA ASP A 469 15.91 1.36 24.25
C ASP A 469 16.30 1.95 22.89
N MET A 470 16.11 1.20 21.82
CA MET A 470 16.27 1.69 20.45
C MET A 470 15.27 2.80 20.12
N LEU A 471 14.02 2.70 20.59
CA LEU A 471 13.01 3.74 20.42
C LEU A 471 13.47 5.05 21.06
N ILE A 472 13.84 5.02 22.35
CA ILE A 472 14.33 6.21 23.08
C ILE A 472 15.58 6.78 22.42
N SER A 473 16.54 5.93 22.05
CA SER A 473 17.75 6.35 21.34
C SER A 473 17.44 7.00 19.99
N THR A 474 16.50 6.45 19.22
CA THR A 474 16.08 7.04 17.93
C THR A 474 15.52 8.44 18.14
N PHE A 475 14.59 8.61 19.08
CA PHE A 475 13.94 9.90 19.31
C PHE A 475 14.84 10.94 20.01
N SER A 476 15.91 10.55 20.66
CA SER A 476 16.89 11.50 21.19
C SER A 476 17.54 12.36 20.09
N HIS A 477 17.54 11.89 18.85
CA HIS A 477 18.01 12.66 17.69
C HIS A 477 16.97 13.66 17.14
N TYR A 478 15.72 13.61 17.64
CA TYR A 478 14.60 14.45 17.22
C TYR A 478 13.92 15.11 18.44
N PRO A 479 14.59 16.04 19.13
CA PRO A 479 14.13 16.58 20.43
C PRO A 479 12.87 17.45 20.36
N ASP A 480 12.48 17.90 19.18
CA ASP A 480 11.25 18.67 18.92
C ASP A 480 10.03 17.78 18.61
N THR A 481 10.17 16.47 18.76
CA THR A 481 9.09 15.51 18.53
C THR A 481 8.37 15.13 19.82
N LYS A 482 7.13 14.66 19.68
CA LYS A 482 6.28 14.10 20.74
C LYS A 482 5.91 12.67 20.40
N LEU A 483 5.96 11.79 21.40
CA LEU A 483 5.80 10.36 21.20
C LEU A 483 4.61 9.82 22.00
N ILE A 484 3.64 9.26 21.30
CA ILE A 484 2.53 8.51 21.88
C ILE A 484 2.97 7.05 22.00
N LEU A 485 2.98 6.53 23.24
CA LEU A 485 3.29 5.15 23.55
C LEU A 485 1.97 4.38 23.73
N ASP A 486 1.60 3.56 22.75
CA ASP A 486 0.35 2.80 22.80
C ASP A 486 0.52 1.54 23.64
N ALA A 487 0.12 1.64 24.90
CA ALA A 487 0.17 0.54 25.89
C ALA A 487 -1.17 -0.22 26.02
N ARG A 488 -2.14 0.03 25.15
CA ARG A 488 -3.44 -0.65 25.16
C ARG A 488 -3.29 -2.16 24.96
N SER A 489 -4.29 -2.91 25.44
CA SER A 489 -4.35 -4.38 25.29
C SER A 489 -3.19 -5.12 25.97
N ASN A 490 -2.53 -4.51 26.96
CA ASN A 490 -1.64 -5.19 27.88
C ASN A 490 -2.39 -5.73 29.10
N THR A 491 -1.87 -6.77 29.72
CA THR A 491 -2.45 -7.28 30.98
C THR A 491 -2.16 -6.32 32.14
N PRO A 492 -2.92 -6.35 33.25
CA PRO A 492 -2.63 -5.54 34.44
C PRO A 492 -1.22 -5.72 34.99
N ALA A 493 -0.67 -6.93 34.95
CA ALA A 493 0.70 -7.18 35.36
C ALA A 493 1.72 -6.52 34.39
N ALA A 494 1.46 -6.60 33.08
CA ALA A 494 2.28 -5.97 32.07
C ALA A 494 2.28 -4.44 32.18
N ILE A 495 1.15 -3.83 32.50
CA ILE A 495 1.06 -2.36 32.68
C ILE A 495 1.93 -1.88 33.85
N ARG A 496 2.00 -2.62 34.96
CA ARG A 496 2.90 -2.29 36.08
C ARG A 496 4.36 -2.34 35.65
N GLU A 497 4.77 -3.40 34.99
CA GLU A 497 6.14 -3.54 34.50
C GLU A 497 6.48 -2.46 33.49
N ILE A 498 5.55 -2.12 32.59
CA ILE A 498 5.72 -1.01 31.65
C ILE A 498 5.92 0.30 32.42
N ALA A 499 5.15 0.54 33.48
CA ALA A 499 5.29 1.73 34.32
C ALA A 499 6.68 1.79 35.00
N ASP A 500 7.17 0.67 35.51
CA ASP A 500 8.51 0.59 36.15
C ASP A 500 9.62 0.84 35.12
N ILE A 501 9.54 0.25 33.92
CA ILE A 501 10.49 0.50 32.81
C ILE A 501 10.44 1.98 32.38
N MET A 502 9.28 2.55 32.24
CA MET A 502 9.12 3.96 31.87
C MET A 502 9.70 4.88 32.93
N LYS A 503 9.52 4.57 34.22
CA LYS A 503 10.13 5.32 35.31
C LYS A 503 11.65 5.34 35.15
N GLU A 504 12.26 4.16 35.02
CA GLU A 504 13.71 4.04 34.87
C GLU A 504 14.24 4.75 33.61
N LYS A 505 13.59 4.52 32.44
CA LYS A 505 14.14 4.94 31.14
C LYS A 505 13.78 6.37 30.75
N ILE A 506 12.66 6.91 31.25
CA ILE A 506 12.15 8.25 30.88
C ILE A 506 12.25 9.22 32.07
N CYS A 507 11.67 8.87 33.23
CA CYS A 507 11.56 9.81 34.34
C CYS A 507 12.88 10.01 35.07
N ASP A 508 13.62 8.93 35.28
CA ASP A 508 14.90 8.95 35.99
C ASP A 508 16.12 9.24 35.07
N ASN A 509 15.88 9.39 33.76
CA ASN A 509 16.93 9.69 32.78
C ASN A 509 16.99 11.19 32.43
N PRO A 510 17.97 11.95 32.93
CA PRO A 510 18.07 13.39 32.70
C PRO A 510 18.36 13.79 31.23
N GLY A 511 18.65 12.82 30.36
CA GLY A 511 18.87 13.04 28.94
C GLY A 511 17.61 12.92 28.07
N SER A 512 16.47 12.54 28.64
CA SER A 512 15.22 12.39 27.91
C SER A 512 14.51 13.75 27.81
N HIS A 513 14.63 14.40 26.65
CA HIS A 513 14.02 15.72 26.38
C HIS A 513 12.72 15.64 25.59
N ASN A 514 12.30 14.44 25.17
CA ASN A 514 11.09 14.27 24.41
C ASN A 514 9.85 14.34 25.31
N HIS A 515 8.74 14.77 24.73
CA HIS A 515 7.44 14.75 25.39
C HIS A 515 6.73 13.42 25.09
N PHE A 516 6.28 12.73 26.12
CA PHE A 516 5.64 11.42 26.02
C PHE A 516 4.14 11.52 26.38
N VAL A 517 3.34 10.76 25.65
CA VAL A 517 1.91 10.57 25.94
C VAL A 517 1.64 9.07 25.99
N VAL A 518 1.24 8.52 27.12
CA VAL A 518 0.96 7.09 27.23
C VAL A 518 -0.52 6.85 26.98
N ARG A 519 -0.83 6.03 25.96
CA ARG A 519 -2.19 5.67 25.58
C ARG A 519 -2.60 4.37 26.25
N VAL A 520 -3.70 4.41 27.00
CA VAL A 520 -4.24 3.33 27.82
C VAL A 520 -5.73 3.13 27.60
N SER A 521 -6.30 2.03 28.04
CA SER A 521 -7.70 1.66 27.76
C SER A 521 -8.53 1.31 29.01
N SER A 522 -7.95 1.35 30.22
CA SER A 522 -8.67 1.03 31.44
C SER A 522 -8.38 2.02 32.57
N ALA A 523 -9.29 2.13 33.54
CA ALA A 523 -9.10 2.92 34.74
C ALA A 523 -7.92 2.42 35.58
N TYR A 524 -7.70 1.12 35.59
CA TYR A 524 -6.55 0.50 36.25
C TYR A 524 -5.21 0.95 35.66
N ASP A 525 -5.13 1.01 34.33
CA ASP A 525 -3.92 1.47 33.63
C ASP A 525 -3.63 2.94 34.00
N VAL A 526 -4.67 3.78 34.08
CA VAL A 526 -4.54 5.19 34.50
C VAL A 526 -4.00 5.25 35.94
N GLU A 527 -4.53 4.43 36.85
CA GLU A 527 -4.07 4.41 38.24
C GLU A 527 -2.59 4.00 38.35
N CYS A 528 -2.17 2.99 37.59
CA CYS A 528 -0.77 2.53 37.59
C CYS A 528 0.21 3.60 37.06
N LEU A 529 -0.21 4.42 36.12
CA LEU A 529 0.65 5.38 35.41
C LEU A 529 0.51 6.84 35.94
N SER A 530 -0.51 7.14 36.74
CA SER A 530 -0.78 8.49 37.24
C SER A 530 0.38 9.06 38.06
N GLY A 531 1.02 8.26 38.90
CA GLY A 531 2.17 8.69 39.68
C GLY A 531 3.38 9.10 38.82
N LEU A 532 3.54 8.53 37.63
CA LEU A 532 4.59 8.92 36.69
C LEU A 532 4.27 10.27 36.03
N SER A 533 3.03 10.50 35.64
CA SER A 533 2.63 11.76 35.01
C SER A 533 2.60 12.93 36.00
N GLU A 534 2.35 12.66 37.29
CA GLU A 534 2.45 13.68 38.35
C GLU A 534 3.89 14.06 38.68
N SER A 535 4.83 13.14 38.50
CA SER A 535 6.26 13.33 38.81
C SER A 535 7.09 13.82 37.61
N ASN A 536 6.56 13.80 36.40
CA ASN A 536 7.26 14.22 35.17
C ASN A 536 6.34 15.04 34.26
N GLU A 537 6.61 16.33 34.14
CA GLU A 537 5.86 17.27 33.31
C GLU A 537 5.87 16.95 31.80
N ASN A 538 6.83 16.14 31.36
CA ASN A 538 6.94 15.69 29.97
C ASN A 538 6.18 14.38 29.69
N LEU A 539 5.41 13.86 30.66
CA LEU A 539 4.62 12.64 30.51
C LEU A 539 3.15 12.93 30.78
N GLU A 540 2.32 12.78 29.75
CA GLU A 540 0.85 12.95 29.80
C GLU A 540 0.15 11.60 29.55
N LEU A 541 -1.13 11.48 29.96
CA LEU A 541 -1.94 10.30 29.71
C LEU A 541 -3.03 10.55 28.68
N MET A 542 -3.23 9.54 27.81
CA MET A 542 -4.29 9.49 26.80
C MET A 542 -5.17 8.27 27.06
N TYR A 543 -6.46 8.50 27.22
CA TYR A 543 -7.43 7.43 27.45
C TYR A 543 -8.15 7.06 26.15
N ASP A 544 -8.12 5.77 25.78
CA ASP A 544 -8.82 5.24 24.63
C ASP A 544 -10.29 4.98 24.98
N VAL A 545 -11.17 5.78 24.42
CA VAL A 545 -12.61 5.65 24.68
C VAL A 545 -13.13 4.38 23.98
N PRO A 546 -13.70 3.43 24.72
CA PRO A 546 -14.17 2.19 24.14
C PRO A 546 -15.35 2.42 23.19
N ASP A 547 -15.50 1.52 22.21
CA ASP A 547 -16.67 1.51 21.34
C ASP A 547 -17.90 1.05 22.14
N LEU A 548 -18.69 2.01 22.55
CA LEU A 548 -19.91 1.79 23.33
C LEU A 548 -21.17 1.67 22.45
N SER A 549 -21.04 1.74 21.11
CA SER A 549 -22.18 1.72 20.17
C SER A 549 -23.03 0.46 20.26
N GLY A 550 -22.50 -0.66 20.76
CA GLY A 550 -23.24 -1.89 21.00
C GLY A 550 -23.84 -2.04 22.41
N ARG A 551 -23.49 -1.15 23.36
CA ARG A 551 -23.93 -1.25 24.76
C ARG A 551 -24.99 -0.24 25.15
N TYR A 552 -25.11 0.86 24.44
CA TYR A 552 -26.05 1.94 24.75
C TYR A 552 -26.75 2.41 23.49
N SER A 553 -28.07 2.24 23.42
CA SER A 553 -28.88 2.93 22.40
C SER A 553 -28.94 4.40 22.76
N LEU A 554 -28.72 5.29 21.80
CA LEU A 554 -28.90 6.74 21.95
C LEU A 554 -30.35 7.12 22.33
N SER A 555 -31.29 6.16 22.27
CA SER A 555 -32.69 6.30 22.63
C SER A 555 -33.00 6.11 24.11
N ASP A 556 -32.06 5.53 24.89
CA ASP A 556 -32.28 5.24 26.32
C ASP A 556 -31.81 6.39 27.21
N GLY A 557 -32.42 7.55 27.09
CA GLY A 557 -32.39 8.63 28.11
C GLY A 557 -31.01 8.99 28.72
N GLY A 558 -29.90 8.79 28.00
CA GLY A 558 -28.59 9.38 28.33
C GLY A 558 -27.82 8.85 29.56
N GLY A 559 -28.34 7.88 30.32
CA GLY A 559 -27.75 7.56 31.63
C GLY A 559 -26.40 6.79 31.59
N GLY A 560 -26.20 5.91 30.62
CA GLY A 560 -25.02 5.04 30.62
C GLY A 560 -23.77 5.64 29.97
N PHE A 561 -23.87 6.16 28.75
CA PHE A 561 -22.75 6.73 28.01
C PHE A 561 -22.26 8.03 28.64
N GLY A 562 -23.20 8.92 29.01
CA GLY A 562 -22.87 10.22 29.61
C GLY A 562 -22.14 10.07 30.95
N ALA A 563 -22.61 9.17 31.81
CA ALA A 563 -21.98 8.92 33.12
C ALA A 563 -20.55 8.36 32.98
N GLU A 564 -20.32 7.47 32.02
CA GLU A 564 -18.99 6.93 31.76
C GLU A 564 -18.04 8.02 31.19
N MET A 565 -18.52 8.83 30.27
CA MET A 565 -17.74 9.96 29.74
C MET A 565 -17.46 11.01 30.82
N ASP A 566 -18.41 11.33 31.69
CA ASP A 566 -18.18 12.22 32.83
C ASP A 566 -17.11 11.65 33.78
N ARG A 567 -17.17 10.34 34.07
CA ARG A 567 -16.17 9.66 34.90
C ARG A 567 -14.77 9.71 34.29
N ILE A 568 -14.64 9.45 32.98
CA ILE A 568 -13.35 9.51 32.27
C ILE A 568 -12.85 10.93 32.19
N CYS A 569 -13.68 11.87 31.75
CA CYS A 569 -13.28 13.25 31.52
C CYS A 569 -12.99 14.03 32.80
N SER A 570 -13.64 13.70 33.93
CA SER A 570 -13.36 14.35 35.22
C SER A 570 -12.04 13.90 35.86
N ASN A 571 -11.41 12.83 35.38
CA ASN A 571 -10.13 12.38 35.91
C ASN A 571 -9.01 13.38 35.54
N PRO A 572 -8.32 14.00 36.55
CA PRO A 572 -7.32 15.04 36.29
C PRO A 572 -6.06 14.49 35.61
N CYS A 573 -5.73 13.20 35.78
CA CYS A 573 -4.54 12.58 35.19
C CYS A 573 -4.69 12.34 33.68
N ILE A 574 -5.90 12.36 33.14
CA ILE A 574 -6.15 12.18 31.71
C ILE A 574 -6.08 13.53 31.00
N ASN A 575 -5.13 13.68 30.09
CA ASN A 575 -4.93 14.91 29.29
C ASN A 575 -5.59 14.83 27.92
N TYR A 576 -5.56 13.63 27.32
CA TYR A 576 -6.10 13.35 25.98
C TYR A 576 -7.17 12.26 26.04
N LEU A 577 -8.13 12.36 25.12
CA LEU A 577 -9.02 11.27 24.79
C LEU A 577 -8.71 10.79 23.37
N SER A 578 -8.60 9.48 23.19
CA SER A 578 -8.40 8.82 21.90
C SER A 578 -9.68 8.14 21.46
N ILE A 579 -10.09 8.33 20.22
CA ILE A 579 -11.26 7.68 19.64
C ILE A 579 -10.96 7.18 18.22
N ARG A 580 -11.71 6.16 17.80
CA ARG A 580 -11.75 5.76 16.39
C ARG A 580 -12.59 6.76 15.60
N ARG A 581 -12.25 6.97 14.31
CA ARG A 581 -12.91 7.94 13.42
C ARG A 581 -14.44 7.77 13.31
N ASN A 582 -14.94 6.52 13.38
CA ASN A 582 -16.38 6.23 13.31
C ASN A 582 -17.17 6.67 14.54
N LEU A 583 -16.50 6.94 15.67
CA LEU A 583 -17.10 7.42 16.92
C LEU A 583 -17.04 8.95 17.05
N ALA A 584 -16.36 9.63 16.13
CA ALA A 584 -16.21 11.08 16.18
C ALA A 584 -17.54 11.78 15.87
N SER A 585 -18.17 12.31 16.90
CA SER A 585 -19.38 13.11 16.79
C SER A 585 -19.19 14.52 17.38
N ARG A 586 -20.08 15.44 17.00
CA ARG A 586 -20.06 16.81 17.54
C ARG A 586 -20.38 16.81 19.04
N GLU A 587 -21.26 15.92 19.49
CA GLU A 587 -21.63 15.77 20.89
C GLU A 587 -20.42 15.34 21.71
N LEU A 588 -19.65 14.38 21.27
CA LEU A 588 -18.43 13.93 21.94
C LEU A 588 -17.39 15.07 22.06
N LEU A 589 -17.23 15.85 21.01
CA LEU A 589 -16.35 17.01 21.04
C LEU A 589 -16.77 18.05 22.09
N LEU A 590 -18.06 18.29 22.25
CA LEU A 590 -18.56 19.20 23.29
C LEU A 590 -18.25 18.69 24.70
N TRP A 591 -18.31 17.36 24.93
CA TRP A 591 -17.88 16.75 26.19
C TRP A 591 -16.39 16.98 26.45
N VAL A 592 -15.55 16.72 25.46
CA VAL A 592 -14.10 16.91 25.53
C VAL A 592 -13.75 18.37 25.87
N GLN A 593 -14.40 19.31 25.20
CA GLN A 593 -14.22 20.73 25.43
C GLN A 593 -14.70 21.19 26.83
N ARG A 594 -15.85 20.66 27.29
CA ARG A 594 -16.41 20.93 28.61
C ARG A 594 -15.43 20.63 29.75
N TYR A 595 -14.68 19.52 29.59
CA TYR A 595 -13.69 19.08 30.58
C TYR A 595 -12.25 19.54 30.24
N GLN A 596 -12.08 20.43 29.26
CA GLN A 596 -10.78 20.95 28.79
C GLN A 596 -9.78 19.86 28.41
N LYS A 597 -10.27 18.71 27.91
CA LYS A 597 -9.43 17.62 27.40
C LYS A 597 -9.10 17.84 25.92
N LYS A 598 -8.03 17.19 25.44
CA LYS A 598 -7.61 17.21 24.05
C LYS A 598 -8.10 15.95 23.36
N LEU A 599 -8.71 16.07 22.18
CA LEU A 599 -9.20 14.93 21.40
C LEU A 599 -8.19 14.49 20.35
N CYS A 600 -7.89 13.19 20.32
CA CYS A 600 -7.10 12.55 19.31
C CYS A 600 -7.98 11.53 18.53
N ILE A 601 -7.98 11.61 17.20
CA ILE A 601 -8.77 10.73 16.34
C ILE A 601 -7.82 9.88 15.50
N PHE A 602 -7.92 8.55 15.61
CA PHE A 602 -7.00 7.62 14.95
C PHE A 602 -7.60 6.96 13.71
N SER A 603 -6.68 6.45 12.86
CA SER A 603 -6.94 5.72 11.62
C SER A 603 -7.64 6.57 10.55
N CYS A 604 -7.22 7.83 10.43
CA CYS A 604 -7.70 8.75 9.41
C CYS A 604 -6.67 8.84 8.28
N ASN A 605 -6.98 8.21 7.17
CA ASN A 605 -6.10 8.15 5.99
C ASN A 605 -6.65 8.98 4.81
N SER A 606 -7.54 9.90 5.11
CA SER A 606 -8.20 10.79 4.17
C SER A 606 -8.00 12.24 4.59
N LEU A 607 -7.52 13.05 3.65
CA LEU A 607 -7.36 14.48 3.82
C LEU A 607 -8.64 15.18 4.24
N THR A 608 -9.74 14.82 3.62
CA THR A 608 -11.05 15.43 3.90
C THR A 608 -11.52 15.12 5.33
N GLU A 609 -11.31 13.87 5.80
CA GLU A 609 -11.62 13.52 7.17
C GLU A 609 -10.72 14.26 8.14
N ILE A 610 -9.42 14.32 7.88
CA ILE A 610 -8.46 15.06 8.71
C ILE A 610 -8.86 16.54 8.82
N GLN A 611 -9.11 17.20 7.69
CA GLN A 611 -9.57 18.59 7.68
C GLN A 611 -10.86 18.77 8.48
N ARG A 612 -11.83 17.89 8.24
CA ARG A 612 -13.10 17.92 8.97
C ARG A 612 -12.89 17.79 10.47
N PHE A 613 -12.07 16.84 10.92
CA PHE A 613 -11.85 16.62 12.34
C PHE A 613 -11.07 17.77 13.01
N LEU A 614 -10.08 18.33 12.33
CA LEU A 614 -9.38 19.52 12.82
C LEU A 614 -10.29 20.75 12.87
N GLN A 615 -11.13 20.96 11.86
CA GLN A 615 -12.16 22.03 11.88
C GLN A 615 -13.21 21.81 12.98
N MET A 616 -13.52 20.57 13.33
CA MET A 616 -14.37 20.25 14.46
C MET A 616 -13.70 20.49 15.80
N GLY A 617 -12.38 20.69 15.87
CA GLY A 617 -11.61 20.97 17.08
C GLY A 617 -10.84 19.77 17.65
N ALA A 618 -10.58 18.71 16.84
CA ALA A 618 -9.64 17.68 17.24
C ALA A 618 -8.24 18.27 17.43
N ALA A 619 -7.57 17.89 18.50
CA ALA A 619 -6.20 18.34 18.78
C ALA A 619 -5.18 17.58 17.94
N LEU A 620 -5.41 16.29 17.74
CA LEU A 620 -4.52 15.39 17.00
C LEU A 620 -5.33 14.46 16.10
N VAL A 621 -4.74 14.11 14.95
CA VAL A 621 -5.31 13.13 14.02
C VAL A 621 -4.22 12.15 13.59
N GLY A 622 -4.41 10.87 13.89
CA GLY A 622 -3.49 9.79 13.54
C GLY A 622 -3.72 9.27 12.13
N THR A 623 -2.64 9.12 11.37
CA THR A 623 -2.64 8.57 10.01
C THR A 623 -1.51 7.57 9.82
N ASP A 624 -1.74 6.54 8.99
CA ASP A 624 -0.77 5.46 8.80
C ASP A 624 0.31 5.82 7.78
N TYR A 625 0.02 6.71 6.80
CA TYR A 625 0.92 6.93 5.66
C TYR A 625 0.84 8.28 4.94
N LEU A 626 -0.07 9.18 5.26
CA LEU A 626 -0.16 10.46 4.56
C LEU A 626 1.10 11.30 4.77
N SER A 627 1.44 12.14 3.80
CA SER A 627 2.56 13.07 3.88
C SER A 627 2.08 14.46 4.28
N VAL A 628 2.76 15.10 5.24
CA VAL A 628 2.49 16.50 5.66
C VAL A 628 2.80 17.46 4.51
N ASP A 629 3.86 17.20 3.75
CA ASP A 629 4.19 18.00 2.56
C ASP A 629 3.10 17.94 1.48
N GLY A 630 2.48 16.76 1.31
CA GLY A 630 1.31 16.61 0.45
C GLY A 630 0.13 17.46 0.93
N LEU A 631 -0.05 17.59 2.25
CA LEU A 631 -1.09 18.39 2.88
C LEU A 631 -0.84 19.91 2.74
N ASN A 632 0.39 20.35 2.95
CA ASN A 632 0.78 21.76 2.82
C ASN A 632 0.70 22.30 1.39
N LYS A 633 0.85 21.43 0.38
CA LYS A 633 0.68 21.79 -1.04
C LYS A 633 -0.79 21.89 -1.47
N LEU A 634 -1.72 21.47 -0.62
CA LEU A 634 -3.17 21.48 -0.87
C LEU A 634 -3.89 22.72 -0.27
N VAL A 635 -3.19 23.51 0.52
CA VAL A 635 -3.59 24.80 1.04
C VAL A 635 -2.90 25.89 0.20
#